data_3159c0f437074c0c340a3eb2c009c0b0
#
_entry.id   3159c0f437074c0c340a3eb2c009c0b0
#
_cell.length_a   1.000
_cell.length_b   1.000
_cell.length_c   1.000
_cell.angle_alpha   90.00
_cell.angle_beta   90.00
_cell.angle_gamma   90.00
#
_symmetry.space_group_name_H-M   'P 1'
#
loop_
_entity.id
_entity.type
_entity.pdbx_description
1 polymer ?
#
loop_
_entity_poly.entity_id
_entity_poly.type
_entity_poly.pdbx_seq_one_letter_code
_entity_poly.pdbx_strand_id
1 'polypeptide(L)'
;GPTRVAIEYAREAQRLGANGVLLMPHYLTEASQEGIAEHAEQVCKAVPDIGVIIYNRANSKLNADMLERLAERCPNLIGFKDGVGEIEAMVTIRRRLGDRFAYLGGLPTAEVYAAAYKALGVPVYSSAVFNFIPKTAMDFYRAIAADDHATVGKLIDAFFLPYLKIRNRRAGYAVSIVKAGAKLVG
;
A
#
# COMPACT_ATOMS: atom_id res chain seq x y z
N GLY A 1 -15.99 2.46 -1.28
CA GLY A 1 -17.46 2.25 -1.16
C GLY A 1 -18.03 2.93 0.08
N PRO A 2 -19.37 2.84 0.29
CA PRO A 2 -20.00 3.41 1.48
C PRO A 2 -19.48 2.77 2.78
N THR A 3 -19.42 3.56 3.86
CA THR A 3 -18.92 3.11 5.16
C THR A 3 -19.65 1.87 5.66
N ARG A 4 -20.97 1.84 5.53
CA ARG A 4 -21.80 0.68 5.92
C ARG A 4 -21.34 -0.62 5.23
N VAL A 5 -21.09 -0.57 3.93
CA VAL A 5 -20.63 -1.75 3.17
C VAL A 5 -19.20 -2.16 3.58
N ALA A 6 -18.33 -1.20 3.84
CA ALA A 6 -16.98 -1.49 4.34
C ALA A 6 -17.04 -2.19 5.70
N ILE A 7 -17.93 -1.77 6.59
CA ILE A 7 -18.16 -2.40 7.89
C ILE A 7 -18.71 -3.83 7.71
N GLU A 8 -19.68 -4.03 6.84
CA GLU A 8 -20.25 -5.37 6.57
C GLU A 8 -19.15 -6.35 6.11
N TYR A 9 -18.30 -5.95 5.16
CA TYR A 9 -17.20 -6.79 4.68
C TYR A 9 -16.11 -7.01 5.73
N ALA A 10 -15.79 -5.99 6.54
CA ALA A 10 -14.81 -6.14 7.60
C ALA A 10 -15.28 -7.13 8.69
N ARG A 11 -16.55 -7.05 9.09
CA ARG A 11 -17.16 -7.99 10.02
C ARG A 11 -17.20 -9.42 9.47
N GLU A 12 -17.52 -9.56 8.20
CA GLU A 12 -17.49 -10.88 7.54
C GLU A 12 -16.07 -11.45 7.50
N ALA A 13 -15.07 -10.64 7.17
CA ALA A 13 -13.66 -11.04 7.22
C ALA A 13 -13.27 -11.50 8.64
N GLN A 14 -13.63 -10.74 9.68
CA GLN A 14 -13.40 -11.12 11.08
C GLN A 14 -14.10 -12.45 11.41
N ARG A 15 -15.37 -12.62 11.03
CA ARG A 15 -16.15 -13.85 11.24
C ARG A 15 -15.51 -15.07 10.56
N LEU A 16 -14.87 -14.89 9.41
CA LEU A 16 -14.17 -15.93 8.66
C LEU A 16 -12.73 -16.18 9.16
N GLY A 17 -12.31 -15.52 10.25
CA GLY A 17 -11.01 -15.74 10.88
C GLY A 17 -9.86 -14.96 10.28
N ALA A 18 -10.11 -13.88 9.53
CA ALA A 18 -9.05 -13.00 9.08
C ALA A 18 -8.37 -12.31 10.27
N ASN A 19 -7.04 -12.19 10.23
CA ASN A 19 -6.27 -11.47 11.25
C ASN A 19 -6.27 -9.95 11.04
N GLY A 20 -6.66 -9.49 9.85
CA GLY A 20 -6.73 -8.08 9.52
C GLY A 20 -7.33 -7.81 8.16
N VAL A 21 -7.60 -6.54 7.89
CA VAL A 21 -8.15 -6.07 6.61
C VAL A 21 -7.36 -4.87 6.09
N LEU A 22 -7.21 -4.81 4.77
CA LEU A 22 -6.75 -3.61 4.08
C LEU A 22 -7.98 -2.77 3.71
N LEU A 23 -8.14 -1.64 4.38
CA LEU A 23 -9.22 -0.71 4.12
C LEU A 23 -8.95 0.07 2.83
N MET A 24 -9.67 -0.29 1.79
CA MET A 24 -9.56 0.37 0.49
C MET A 24 -10.20 1.76 0.53
N PRO A 25 -9.54 2.79 -0.02
CA PRO A 25 -10.12 4.13 -0.06
C PRO A 25 -11.36 4.17 -0.93
N HIS A 26 -12.21 5.18 -0.72
CA HIS A 26 -13.20 5.56 -1.72
C HIS A 26 -12.47 6.08 -2.98
N TYR A 27 -13.11 6.03 -4.14
CA TYR A 27 -12.44 6.35 -5.43
C TYR A 27 -13.27 7.24 -6.36
N LEU A 28 -14.48 7.63 -5.96
CA LEU A 28 -15.39 8.36 -6.85
C LEU A 28 -15.24 9.87 -6.75
N THR A 29 -15.00 10.40 -5.54
CA THR A 29 -14.92 11.83 -5.28
C THR A 29 -13.82 12.16 -4.29
N GLU A 30 -13.42 13.42 -4.21
CA GLU A 30 -12.58 13.93 -3.14
C GLU A 30 -13.34 13.92 -1.82
N ALA A 31 -12.64 13.68 -0.72
CA ALA A 31 -13.19 13.72 0.62
C ALA A 31 -12.34 14.62 1.53
N SER A 32 -12.99 15.19 2.54
CA SER A 32 -12.29 15.93 3.59
C SER A 32 -11.46 14.98 4.45
N GLN A 33 -10.46 15.51 5.15
CA GLN A 33 -9.65 14.76 6.10
C GLN A 33 -10.51 14.10 7.18
N GLU A 34 -11.49 14.86 7.70
CA GLU A 34 -12.44 14.41 8.71
C GLU A 34 -13.31 13.27 8.18
N GLY A 35 -13.80 13.37 6.94
CA GLY A 35 -14.65 12.35 6.34
C GLY A 35 -13.90 11.03 6.11
N ILE A 36 -12.62 11.09 5.69
CA ILE A 36 -11.77 9.91 5.53
C ILE A 36 -11.49 9.28 6.91
N ALA A 37 -11.16 10.11 7.90
CA ALA A 37 -10.88 9.64 9.25
C ALA A 37 -12.10 9.01 9.91
N GLU A 38 -13.28 9.64 9.81
CA GLU A 38 -14.53 9.09 10.34
C GLU A 38 -14.88 7.74 9.71
N HIS A 39 -14.74 7.64 8.38
CA HIS A 39 -14.93 6.37 7.68
C HIS A 39 -14.02 5.27 8.24
N ALA A 40 -12.73 5.56 8.42
CA ALA A 40 -11.76 4.60 8.94
C ALA A 40 -12.04 4.26 10.41
N GLU A 41 -12.37 5.24 11.24
CA GLU A 41 -12.70 5.07 12.65
C GLU A 41 -13.91 4.15 12.84
N GLN A 42 -14.97 4.36 12.06
CA GLN A 42 -16.16 3.50 12.11
C GLN A 42 -15.86 2.05 11.72
N VAL A 43 -15.00 1.82 10.73
CA VAL A 43 -14.56 0.46 10.38
C VAL A 43 -13.73 -0.14 11.50
N CYS A 44 -12.76 0.57 12.05
CA CYS A 44 -11.93 0.10 13.17
C CYS A 44 -12.79 -0.31 14.38
N LYS A 45 -13.75 0.53 14.76
CA LYS A 45 -14.68 0.26 15.87
C LYS A 45 -15.58 -0.95 15.62
N ALA A 46 -15.91 -1.22 14.37
CA ALA A 46 -16.78 -2.35 14.00
C ALA A 46 -16.09 -3.71 14.07
N VAL A 47 -14.75 -3.74 14.04
CA VAL A 47 -13.92 -4.96 14.05
C VAL A 47 -12.73 -4.82 15.00
N PRO A 48 -12.98 -4.65 16.32
CA PRO A 48 -11.94 -4.33 17.30
C PRO A 48 -10.88 -5.44 17.47
N ASP A 49 -11.20 -6.68 17.11
CA ASP A 49 -10.38 -7.87 17.36
C ASP A 49 -9.40 -8.17 16.21
N ILE A 50 -9.48 -7.46 15.10
CA ILE A 50 -8.57 -7.65 13.96
C ILE A 50 -7.87 -6.34 13.56
N GLY A 51 -6.69 -6.49 12.95
CA GLY A 51 -5.91 -5.34 12.48
C GLY A 51 -6.52 -4.65 11.27
N VAL A 52 -6.48 -3.32 11.24
CA VAL A 52 -6.85 -2.52 10.07
C VAL A 52 -5.63 -1.81 9.52
N ILE A 53 -5.42 -1.89 8.20
CA ILE A 53 -4.39 -1.14 7.48
C ILE A 53 -5.10 -0.15 6.56
N ILE A 54 -4.79 1.13 6.67
CA ILE A 54 -5.30 2.15 5.75
C ILE A 54 -4.47 2.17 4.47
N TYR A 55 -5.13 2.24 3.33
CA TYR A 55 -4.49 2.47 2.05
C TYR A 55 -4.65 3.92 1.62
N ASN A 56 -3.58 4.68 1.77
CA ASN A 56 -3.50 6.08 1.33
C ASN A 56 -3.31 6.15 -0.18
N ARG A 57 -4.25 6.73 -0.90
CA ARG A 57 -4.22 6.71 -2.36
C ARG A 57 -5.05 7.83 -2.99
N ALA A 58 -4.53 8.41 -4.08
CA ALA A 58 -5.23 9.34 -4.98
C ALA A 58 -6.03 10.43 -4.22
N ASN A 59 -7.35 10.40 -4.36
CA ASN A 59 -8.31 11.34 -3.75
C ASN A 59 -8.73 10.97 -2.32
N SER A 60 -8.10 9.98 -1.70
CA SER A 60 -8.32 9.58 -0.31
C SER A 60 -7.00 9.58 0.44
N LYS A 61 -6.47 10.77 0.68
CA LYS A 61 -5.19 10.98 1.35
C LYS A 61 -5.42 11.51 2.76
N LEU A 62 -4.88 10.80 3.75
CA LEU A 62 -4.76 11.32 5.12
C LEU A 62 -3.42 12.04 5.29
N ASN A 63 -3.45 13.22 5.87
CA ASN A 63 -2.25 13.90 6.33
C ASN A 63 -1.78 13.35 7.69
N ALA A 64 -0.58 13.73 8.11
CA ALA A 64 0.02 13.22 9.33
C ALA A 64 -0.78 13.59 10.59
N ASP A 65 -1.35 14.82 10.64
CA ASP A 65 -2.15 15.27 11.79
C ASP A 65 -3.39 14.40 12.01
N MET A 66 -4.10 14.12 10.93
CA MET A 66 -5.32 13.32 11.01
C MET A 66 -5.02 11.84 11.26
N LEU A 67 -3.92 11.33 10.69
CA LEU A 67 -3.49 9.96 10.90
C LEU A 67 -3.07 9.72 12.36
N GLU A 68 -2.41 10.70 13.00
CA GLU A 68 -2.03 10.64 14.42
C GLU A 68 -3.27 10.60 15.32
N ARG A 69 -4.24 11.52 15.13
CA ARG A 69 -5.51 11.53 15.85
C ARG A 69 -6.30 10.23 15.69
N LEU A 70 -6.26 9.64 14.48
CA LEU A 70 -6.94 8.39 14.21
C LEU A 70 -6.23 7.20 14.92
N ALA A 71 -4.89 7.22 14.96
CA ALA A 71 -4.10 6.21 15.67
C ALA A 71 -4.36 6.19 17.18
N GLU A 72 -4.63 7.36 17.79
CA GLU A 72 -4.99 7.47 19.20
C GLU A 72 -6.37 6.86 19.49
N ARG A 73 -7.32 7.01 18.56
CA ARG A 73 -8.71 6.54 18.73
C ARG A 73 -8.91 5.08 18.34
N CYS A 74 -8.03 4.53 17.51
CA CYS A 74 -8.16 3.22 16.91
C CYS A 74 -6.93 2.36 17.24
N PRO A 75 -6.91 1.66 18.40
CA PRO A 75 -5.78 0.80 18.77
C PRO A 75 -5.49 -0.30 17.74
N ASN A 76 -6.53 -0.80 17.08
CA ASN A 76 -6.46 -1.82 16.04
C ASN A 76 -6.14 -1.27 14.62
N LEU A 77 -5.95 0.04 14.46
CA LEU A 77 -5.32 0.59 13.27
C LEU A 77 -3.82 0.30 13.35
N ILE A 78 -3.36 -0.73 12.66
CA ILE A 78 -2.01 -1.31 12.82
C ILE A 78 -1.07 -0.97 11.67
N GLY A 79 -1.56 -0.38 10.59
CA GLY A 79 -0.69 -0.14 9.45
C GLY A 79 -1.17 0.96 8.51
N PHE A 80 -0.20 1.43 7.73
CA PHE A 80 -0.38 2.45 6.71
C PHE A 80 0.29 2.01 5.41
N LYS A 81 -0.50 1.93 4.35
CA LYS A 81 -0.02 1.62 3.01
C LYS A 81 -0.04 2.88 2.16
N ASP A 82 1.14 3.30 1.68
CA ASP A 82 1.24 4.46 0.80
C ASP A 82 1.17 4.07 -0.67
N GLY A 83 0.17 4.58 -1.36
CA GLY A 83 -0.01 4.45 -2.81
C GLY A 83 0.07 5.79 -3.54
N VAL A 84 0.60 6.83 -2.91
CA VAL A 84 0.70 8.18 -3.45
C VAL A 84 2.12 8.49 -3.94
N GLY A 85 3.13 8.20 -3.13
CA GLY A 85 4.53 8.42 -3.48
C GLY A 85 5.06 9.82 -3.14
N GLU A 86 4.37 10.55 -2.27
CA GLU A 86 4.82 11.85 -1.79
C GLU A 86 5.83 11.66 -0.66
N ILE A 87 7.12 11.76 -0.99
CA ILE A 87 8.23 11.49 -0.05
C ILE A 87 8.17 12.37 1.19
N GLU A 88 7.91 13.68 1.03
CA GLU A 88 7.78 14.63 2.15
C GLU A 88 6.68 14.22 3.13
N ALA A 89 5.52 13.82 2.62
CA ALA A 89 4.42 13.32 3.45
C ALA A 89 4.81 12.05 4.19
N MET A 90 5.49 11.12 3.52
CA MET A 90 5.96 9.87 4.14
C MET A 90 7.02 10.11 5.23
N VAL A 91 7.95 11.04 5.00
CA VAL A 91 8.92 11.46 6.02
C VAL A 91 8.20 11.99 7.25
N THR A 92 7.23 12.90 7.05
CA THR A 92 6.45 13.50 8.13
C THR A 92 5.67 12.44 8.93
N ILE A 93 4.96 11.54 8.24
CA ILE A 93 4.20 10.45 8.86
C ILE A 93 5.13 9.53 9.66
N ARG A 94 6.24 9.10 9.06
CA ARG A 94 7.21 8.20 9.71
C ARG A 94 7.86 8.83 10.95
N ARG A 95 8.19 10.12 10.87
CA ARG A 95 8.81 10.85 12.00
C ARG A 95 7.85 11.05 13.16
N ARG A 96 6.58 11.31 12.89
CA ARG A 96 5.57 11.59 13.93
C ARG A 96 5.05 10.30 14.58
N LEU A 97 4.77 9.29 13.78
CA LEU A 97 4.14 8.05 14.24
C LEU A 97 5.14 6.93 14.57
N GLY A 98 6.42 7.09 14.19
CA GLY A 98 7.47 6.14 14.53
C GLY A 98 7.10 4.71 14.18
N ASP A 99 7.26 3.79 15.11
CA ASP A 99 6.96 2.37 14.95
C ASP A 99 5.52 1.99 15.35
N ARG A 100 4.62 3.00 15.49
CA ARG A 100 3.20 2.78 15.78
C ARG A 100 2.50 1.94 14.71
N PHE A 101 2.96 2.03 13.46
CA PHE A 101 2.38 1.33 12.31
C PHE A 101 3.37 0.40 11.61
N ALA A 102 2.84 -0.67 11.02
CA ALA A 102 3.48 -1.33 9.90
C ALA A 102 3.29 -0.48 8.63
N TYR A 103 4.40 -0.11 7.99
CA TYR A 103 4.37 0.73 6.79
C TYR A 103 4.63 -0.10 5.54
N LEU A 104 3.82 0.13 4.50
CA LEU A 104 3.91 -0.61 3.23
C LEU A 104 3.95 0.35 2.04
N GLY A 105 4.86 0.10 1.11
CA GLY A 105 4.83 0.68 -0.23
C GLY A 105 3.68 0.09 -1.04
N GLY A 106 2.81 0.95 -1.57
CA GLY A 106 1.60 0.55 -2.29
C GLY A 106 1.46 1.15 -3.67
N LEU A 107 2.52 1.76 -4.17
CA LEU A 107 2.58 2.35 -5.50
C LEU A 107 2.50 1.29 -6.60
N PRO A 108 1.92 1.60 -7.77
CA PRO A 108 2.03 0.72 -8.92
C PRO A 108 3.49 0.50 -9.29
N THR A 109 3.92 -0.76 -9.39
CA THR A 109 5.34 -1.14 -9.53
C THR A 109 6.18 -0.57 -8.39
N ALA A 110 5.84 -0.95 -7.16
CA ALA A 110 6.48 -0.46 -5.94
C ALA A 110 7.98 -0.75 -5.88
N GLU A 111 8.45 -1.71 -6.66
CA GLU A 111 9.86 -2.10 -6.80
C GLU A 111 10.76 -0.90 -7.12
N VAL A 112 10.34 -0.01 -8.02
CA VAL A 112 11.18 1.15 -8.41
C VAL A 112 11.30 2.22 -7.30
N TYR A 113 10.47 2.13 -6.28
CA TYR A 113 10.51 2.99 -5.10
C TYR A 113 11.16 2.31 -3.88
N ALA A 114 11.36 0.99 -3.94
CA ALA A 114 11.65 0.15 -2.78
C ALA A 114 12.91 0.55 -2.03
N ALA A 115 13.99 0.90 -2.73
CA ALA A 115 15.24 1.34 -2.09
C ALA A 115 15.06 2.65 -1.31
N ALA A 116 14.40 3.65 -1.91
CA ALA A 116 14.11 4.92 -1.25
C ALA A 116 13.16 4.73 -0.06
N TYR A 117 12.13 3.90 -0.21
CA TYR A 117 11.18 3.62 0.86
C TYR A 117 11.81 2.84 2.01
N LYS A 118 12.71 1.89 1.74
CA LYS A 118 13.49 1.21 2.79
C LYS A 118 14.29 2.22 3.60
N ALA A 119 14.97 3.18 2.95
CA ALA A 119 15.71 4.23 3.63
C ALA A 119 14.83 5.15 4.50
N LEU A 120 13.54 5.30 4.16
CA LEU A 120 12.54 6.02 4.97
C LEU A 120 11.96 5.18 6.11
N GLY A 121 12.36 3.92 6.27
CA GLY A 121 11.79 3.01 7.26
C GLY A 121 10.49 2.34 6.80
N VAL A 122 10.30 2.17 5.48
CA VAL A 122 9.20 1.42 4.87
C VAL A 122 9.79 0.19 4.17
N PRO A 123 10.06 -0.91 4.89
CA PRO A 123 10.90 -2.00 4.39
C PRO A 123 10.16 -2.99 3.48
N VAL A 124 8.83 -2.91 3.43
CA VAL A 124 8.00 -3.86 2.66
C VAL A 124 7.09 -3.14 1.68
N TYR A 125 6.68 -3.86 0.64
CA TYR A 125 5.80 -3.31 -0.40
C TYR A 125 4.94 -4.40 -1.04
N SER A 126 3.89 -3.98 -1.74
CA SER A 126 3.06 -4.87 -2.54
C SER A 126 3.62 -5.00 -3.94
N SER A 127 4.04 -6.19 -4.33
CA SER A 127 4.54 -6.48 -5.67
C SER A 127 3.42 -6.96 -6.60
N ALA A 128 3.09 -6.16 -7.60
CA ALA A 128 2.12 -6.56 -8.62
C ALA A 128 2.71 -7.59 -9.61
N VAL A 129 4.00 -7.47 -9.91
CA VAL A 129 4.69 -8.37 -10.84
C VAL A 129 4.89 -9.78 -10.27
N PHE A 130 4.78 -9.95 -8.97
CA PHE A 130 4.79 -11.26 -8.31
C PHE A 130 3.74 -12.22 -8.91
N ASN A 131 2.62 -11.70 -9.42
CA ASN A 131 1.55 -12.49 -10.03
C ASN A 131 1.98 -13.27 -11.29
N PHE A 132 3.06 -12.89 -11.95
CA PHE A 132 3.49 -13.55 -13.19
C PHE A 132 4.99 -13.81 -13.28
N ILE A 133 5.82 -13.16 -12.47
CA ILE A 133 7.27 -13.43 -12.37
C ILE A 133 7.71 -13.51 -10.89
N PRO A 134 7.16 -14.45 -10.11
CA PRO A 134 7.38 -14.50 -8.66
C PRO A 134 8.86 -14.65 -8.30
N LYS A 135 9.62 -15.43 -9.08
CA LYS A 135 11.06 -15.59 -8.85
C LYS A 135 11.80 -14.25 -8.93
N THR A 136 11.62 -13.50 -10.01
CA THR A 136 12.27 -12.20 -10.21
C THR A 136 11.84 -11.19 -9.14
N ALA A 137 10.55 -11.18 -8.79
CA ALA A 137 10.03 -10.33 -7.73
C ALA A 137 10.68 -10.62 -6.37
N MET A 138 10.87 -11.90 -6.02
CA MET A 138 11.53 -12.32 -4.79
C MET A 138 13.04 -12.06 -4.80
N ASP A 139 13.71 -12.28 -5.93
CA ASP A 139 15.13 -11.97 -6.06
C ASP A 139 15.39 -10.46 -5.89
N PHE A 140 14.50 -9.63 -6.48
CA PHE A 140 14.55 -8.18 -6.28
C PHE A 140 14.33 -7.78 -4.82
N TYR A 141 13.31 -8.35 -4.16
CA TYR A 141 13.04 -8.07 -2.75
C TYR A 141 14.23 -8.46 -1.85
N ARG A 142 14.84 -9.62 -2.09
CA ARG A 142 16.03 -10.07 -1.34
C ARG A 142 17.21 -9.13 -1.53
N ALA A 143 17.43 -8.66 -2.76
CA ALA A 143 18.48 -7.68 -3.07
C ALA A 143 18.24 -6.35 -2.34
N ILE A 144 17.00 -5.85 -2.32
CA ILE A 144 16.62 -4.66 -1.52
C ILE A 144 16.87 -4.91 -0.03
N ALA A 145 16.45 -6.04 0.51
CA ALA A 145 16.63 -6.37 1.92
C ALA A 145 18.10 -6.42 2.33
N ALA A 146 18.97 -6.94 1.44
CA ALA A 146 20.40 -7.10 1.64
C ALA A 146 21.25 -5.86 1.27
N ASP A 147 20.64 -4.76 0.81
CA ASP A 147 21.31 -3.58 0.25
C ASP A 147 22.25 -3.90 -0.94
N ASP A 148 21.94 -4.96 -1.69
CA ASP A 148 22.66 -5.33 -2.91
C ASP A 148 22.26 -4.42 -4.07
N HIS A 149 22.83 -3.22 -4.08
CA HIS A 149 22.54 -2.19 -5.08
C HIS A 149 22.91 -2.62 -6.51
N ALA A 150 23.90 -3.50 -6.67
CA ALA A 150 24.31 -4.00 -7.98
C ALA A 150 23.23 -4.90 -8.60
N THR A 151 22.70 -5.86 -7.84
CA THR A 151 21.59 -6.71 -8.28
C THR A 151 20.30 -5.91 -8.48
N VAL A 152 20.00 -4.97 -7.58
CA VAL A 152 18.85 -4.05 -7.72
C VAL A 152 18.95 -3.28 -9.03
N GLY A 153 20.09 -2.62 -9.32
CA GLY A 153 20.30 -1.87 -10.54
C GLY A 153 20.14 -2.74 -11.79
N LYS A 154 20.76 -3.93 -11.80
CA LYS A 154 20.63 -4.89 -12.90
C LYS A 154 19.17 -5.27 -13.19
N LEU A 155 18.38 -5.56 -12.18
CA LEU A 155 16.97 -5.93 -12.35
C LEU A 155 16.10 -4.75 -12.75
N ILE A 156 16.40 -3.55 -12.25
CA ILE A 156 15.75 -2.31 -12.69
C ILE A 156 15.96 -2.12 -14.20
N ASP A 157 17.19 -2.18 -14.66
CA ASP A 157 17.52 -1.94 -16.07
C ASP A 157 16.97 -3.06 -17.00
N ALA A 158 17.13 -4.31 -16.59
CA ALA A 158 16.76 -5.45 -17.43
C ALA A 158 15.24 -5.68 -17.51
N PHE A 159 14.50 -5.37 -16.46
CA PHE A 159 13.06 -5.68 -16.41
C PHE A 159 12.19 -4.48 -16.06
N PHE A 160 12.42 -3.80 -14.94
CA PHE A 160 11.45 -2.83 -14.44
C PHE A 160 11.33 -1.57 -15.31
N LEU A 161 12.41 -1.04 -15.86
CA LEU A 161 12.33 0.11 -16.76
C LEU A 161 11.63 -0.23 -18.09
N PRO A 162 11.93 -1.33 -18.78
CA PRO A 162 11.12 -1.79 -19.92
C PRO A 162 9.65 -2.01 -19.59
N TYR A 163 9.36 -2.64 -18.44
CA TYR A 163 7.99 -2.85 -17.97
C TYR A 163 7.25 -1.53 -17.73
N LEU A 164 7.88 -0.54 -17.07
CA LEU A 164 7.33 0.79 -16.87
C LEU A 164 7.03 1.50 -18.20
N LYS A 165 7.89 1.34 -19.18
CA LYS A 165 7.71 1.91 -20.52
C LYS A 165 6.42 1.43 -21.20
N ILE A 166 6.06 0.16 -20.96
CA ILE A 166 4.79 -0.41 -21.43
C ILE A 166 3.63 0.09 -20.58
N ARG A 167 3.74 -0.02 -19.24
CA ARG A 167 2.71 0.38 -18.28
C ARG A 167 2.27 1.84 -18.46
N ASN A 168 3.24 2.73 -18.73
CA ASN A 168 3.00 4.16 -18.80
C ASN A 168 2.44 4.63 -20.15
N ARG A 169 2.21 3.74 -21.11
CA ARG A 169 1.62 4.11 -22.41
C ARG A 169 0.23 4.72 -22.28
N ARG A 170 -0.54 4.28 -21.26
CA ARG A 170 -1.86 4.85 -20.96
C ARG A 170 -2.17 4.75 -19.46
N ALA A 171 -2.96 5.69 -18.97
CA ALA A 171 -3.56 5.60 -17.65
C ALA A 171 -4.39 4.30 -17.52
N GLY A 172 -4.33 3.66 -16.36
CA GLY A 172 -5.05 2.40 -16.09
C GLY A 172 -4.29 1.13 -16.48
N TYR A 173 -3.19 1.19 -17.22
CA TYR A 173 -2.42 0.00 -17.60
C TYR A 173 -1.76 -0.73 -16.42
N ALA A 174 -1.68 -0.12 -15.25
CA ALA A 174 -1.11 -0.74 -14.05
C ALA A 174 -1.77 -2.07 -13.65
N VAL A 175 -3.06 -2.24 -13.95
CA VAL A 175 -3.80 -3.49 -13.68
C VAL A 175 -3.79 -4.41 -14.90
N SER A 176 -4.07 -3.87 -16.08
CA SER A 176 -4.19 -4.68 -17.31
C SER A 176 -2.85 -5.34 -17.71
N ILE A 177 -1.72 -4.68 -17.46
CA ILE A 177 -0.39 -5.26 -17.74
C ILE A 177 -0.11 -6.50 -16.86
N VAL A 178 -0.57 -6.50 -15.60
CA VAL A 178 -0.44 -7.67 -14.72
C VAL A 178 -1.25 -8.84 -15.25
N LYS A 179 -2.50 -8.58 -15.66
CA LYS A 179 -3.36 -9.62 -16.28
C LYS A 179 -2.77 -10.15 -17.58
N ALA A 180 -2.19 -9.27 -18.41
CA ALA A 180 -1.50 -9.67 -19.62
C ALA A 180 -0.27 -10.54 -19.31
N GLY A 181 0.53 -10.15 -18.33
CA GLY A 181 1.67 -10.90 -17.83
C GLY A 181 1.26 -12.31 -17.35
N ALA A 182 0.24 -12.39 -16.50
CA ALA A 182 -0.29 -13.67 -16.02
C ALA A 182 -0.76 -14.58 -17.18
N LYS A 183 -1.44 -14.01 -18.18
CA LYS A 183 -1.87 -14.76 -19.37
C LYS A 183 -0.70 -15.30 -20.22
N LEU A 184 0.43 -14.58 -20.24
CA LEU A 184 1.61 -15.00 -21.03
C LEU A 184 2.38 -16.16 -20.40
N VAL A 185 2.28 -16.34 -19.10
CA VAL A 185 3.02 -17.38 -18.37
C VAL A 185 2.17 -18.59 -17.98
N GLY A 186 0.89 -18.61 -18.34
CA GLY A 186 -0.08 -19.67 -18.03
C GLY A 186 -0.95 -19.34 -16.86
#